data_e1918994479ae03427d5c134d65ffc1b
#
_entry.id   e1918994479ae03427d5c134d65ffc1b
#
_cell.length_a   1.000
_cell.length_b   1.000
_cell.length_c   1.000
_cell.angle_alpha   90.00
_cell.angle_beta   90.00
_cell.angle_gamma   90.00
#
_symmetry.space_group_name_H-M   'P 1'
#
loop_
_entity.id
_entity.type
_entity.pdbx_description
1 polymer ?
#
loop_
_entity_poly.entity_id
_entity_poly.type
_entity_poly.pdbx_seq_one_letter_code
_entity_poly.pdbx_strand_id
1 'polypeptide(L)'
;MNKYDAIIVGAGNSGLIAALELRKNGLKTLIIDKNNYPGGCATSFVRGRFEIEPSLHELCGIGEDSIKGSVKLIFEDFGIDCPFVPIKDCFRAIGSFSDGTPYDITLPNGKDAFIDKMEEYVPFSRDKMILLFSIMEEIKQGLIYISKNKKYSVFH
;
A
#
# COMPACT_ATOMS: atom_id res chain seq x y z
N MET A 1 11.62 -7.23 -38.75
CA MET A 1 12.11 -7.26 -37.35
C MET A 1 11.23 -6.34 -36.53
N ASN A 2 10.71 -6.82 -35.40
CA ASN A 2 10.00 -5.95 -34.47
C ASN A 2 10.98 -5.01 -33.78
N LYS A 3 10.85 -3.71 -34.02
CA LYS A 3 11.64 -2.70 -33.31
C LYS A 3 10.91 -2.25 -32.06
N TYR A 4 11.61 -2.09 -30.95
CA TYR A 4 11.13 -1.54 -29.70
C TYR A 4 11.89 -0.25 -29.41
N ASP A 5 11.20 0.73 -28.83
CA ASP A 5 11.78 2.01 -28.43
C ASP A 5 12.49 1.90 -27.08
N ALA A 6 12.01 0.98 -26.23
CA ALA A 6 12.60 0.72 -24.92
C ALA A 6 12.51 -0.77 -24.55
N ILE A 7 13.51 -1.25 -23.82
CA ILE A 7 13.54 -2.58 -23.22
C ILE A 7 13.66 -2.41 -21.71
N ILE A 8 12.74 -3.04 -20.98
CA ILE A 8 12.68 -3.03 -19.51
C ILE A 8 13.07 -4.42 -19.03
N VAL A 9 14.06 -4.49 -18.16
CA VAL A 9 14.50 -5.74 -17.54
C VAL A 9 13.94 -5.82 -16.13
N GLY A 10 13.02 -6.75 -15.93
CA GLY A 10 12.29 -6.96 -14.69
C GLY A 10 10.82 -6.53 -14.79
N ALA A 11 9.91 -7.48 -14.57
CA ALA A 11 8.46 -7.28 -14.56
C ALA A 11 7.89 -7.18 -13.12
N GLY A 12 8.67 -6.64 -12.18
CA GLY A 12 8.18 -6.23 -10.87
C GLY A 12 7.42 -4.89 -10.95
N ASN A 13 6.87 -4.41 -9.83
CA ASN A 13 6.04 -3.20 -9.80
C ASN A 13 6.68 -2.00 -10.49
N SER A 14 7.97 -1.74 -10.25
CA SER A 14 8.68 -0.62 -10.88
C SER A 14 8.80 -0.77 -12.40
N GLY A 15 9.12 -1.97 -12.88
CA GLY A 15 9.21 -2.23 -14.33
C GLY A 15 7.87 -2.14 -15.03
N LEU A 16 6.80 -2.63 -14.39
CA LEU A 16 5.44 -2.55 -14.91
C LEU A 16 4.97 -1.09 -15.02
N ILE A 17 5.17 -0.28 -13.97
CA ILE A 17 4.80 1.14 -13.99
C ILE A 17 5.62 1.90 -15.03
N ALA A 18 6.94 1.65 -15.15
CA ALA A 18 7.76 2.26 -16.17
C ALA A 18 7.28 1.91 -17.59
N ALA A 19 6.89 0.66 -17.83
CA ALA A 19 6.33 0.22 -19.11
C ALA A 19 5.01 0.91 -19.44
N LEU A 20 4.12 1.03 -18.45
CA LEU A 20 2.85 1.73 -18.60
C LEU A 20 3.04 3.19 -18.96
N GLU A 21 3.95 3.88 -18.26
CA GLU A 21 4.25 5.29 -18.51
C GLU A 21 4.85 5.51 -19.90
N LEU A 22 5.81 4.68 -20.32
CA LEU A 22 6.36 4.73 -21.66
C LEU A 22 5.28 4.46 -22.74
N ARG A 23 4.41 3.48 -22.48
CA ARG A 23 3.31 3.17 -23.39
C ARG A 23 2.31 4.32 -23.51
N LYS A 24 1.97 4.98 -22.40
CA LYS A 24 1.11 6.17 -22.37
C LYS A 24 1.67 7.30 -23.23
N ASN A 25 3.00 7.42 -23.30
CA ASN A 25 3.71 8.35 -24.16
C ASN A 25 3.96 7.83 -25.59
N GLY A 26 3.28 6.77 -26.02
CA GLY A 26 3.31 6.25 -27.38
C GLY A 26 4.51 5.37 -27.73
N LEU A 27 5.38 5.07 -26.78
CA LEU A 27 6.57 4.26 -26.99
C LEU A 27 6.22 2.76 -27.00
N LYS A 28 6.84 2.02 -27.93
CA LYS A 28 6.73 0.57 -28.01
C LYS A 28 7.75 -0.07 -27.08
N THR A 29 7.28 -0.71 -26.01
CA THR A 29 8.13 -1.30 -24.98
C THR A 29 8.15 -2.81 -25.04
N LEU A 30 9.28 -3.40 -24.67
CA LEU A 30 9.47 -4.82 -24.40
C LEU A 30 9.85 -4.99 -22.94
N ILE A 31 9.12 -5.84 -22.21
CA ILE A 31 9.49 -6.24 -20.84
C ILE A 31 10.08 -7.63 -20.89
N ILE A 32 11.20 -7.82 -20.23
CA ILE A 32 11.88 -9.11 -20.09
C ILE A 32 12.01 -9.41 -18.60
N ASP A 33 11.60 -10.59 -18.17
CA ASP A 33 11.79 -11.07 -16.81
C ASP A 33 12.40 -12.47 -16.78
N LYS A 34 13.12 -12.78 -15.71
CA LYS A 34 13.66 -14.13 -15.48
C LYS A 34 12.61 -15.14 -15.02
N ASN A 35 11.48 -14.66 -14.49
CA ASN A 35 10.37 -15.47 -14.02
C ASN A 35 9.30 -15.61 -15.10
N ASN A 36 8.50 -16.66 -14.99
CA ASN A 36 7.39 -16.92 -15.90
C ASN A 36 6.17 -16.01 -15.67
N TYR A 37 6.11 -15.34 -14.52
CA TYR A 37 4.99 -14.48 -14.13
C TYR A 37 5.49 -13.08 -13.78
N PRO A 38 4.75 -12.03 -14.16
CA PRO A 38 5.03 -10.68 -13.72
C PRO A 38 4.67 -10.48 -12.23
N GLY A 39 5.14 -9.38 -11.63
CA GLY A 39 4.84 -8.97 -10.26
C GLY A 39 6.08 -8.97 -9.36
N GLY A 40 7.12 -9.73 -9.69
CA GLY A 40 8.34 -9.78 -8.88
C GLY A 40 8.08 -10.32 -7.48
N CYS A 41 8.45 -9.56 -6.42
CA CYS A 41 8.19 -9.94 -5.03
C CYS A 41 6.71 -9.87 -4.64
N ALA A 42 5.87 -9.21 -5.44
CA ALA A 42 4.42 -9.09 -5.22
C ALA A 42 3.60 -10.09 -6.05
N THR A 43 4.24 -11.14 -6.56
CA THR A 43 3.55 -12.16 -7.37
C THR A 43 2.84 -13.16 -6.49
N SER A 44 1.50 -13.21 -6.57
CA SER A 44 0.71 -14.31 -6.02
C SER A 44 0.94 -15.59 -6.81
N PHE A 45 0.80 -16.72 -6.18
CA PHE A 45 0.91 -18.02 -6.84
C PHE A 45 -0.05 -19.06 -6.26
N VAL A 46 -0.36 -20.07 -7.08
CA VAL A 46 -1.26 -21.15 -6.70
C VAL A 46 -0.47 -22.45 -6.46
N ARG A 47 -0.79 -23.14 -5.38
CA ARG A 47 -0.32 -24.49 -5.07
C ARG A 47 -1.50 -25.41 -4.76
N GLY A 48 -1.82 -26.28 -5.70
CA GLY A 48 -3.02 -27.13 -5.61
C GLY A 48 -4.27 -26.26 -5.59
N ARG A 49 -5.05 -26.29 -4.51
CA ARG A 49 -6.27 -25.47 -4.31
C ARG A 49 -6.05 -24.18 -3.53
N PHE A 50 -4.81 -23.89 -3.14
CA PHE A 50 -4.48 -22.73 -2.31
C PHE A 50 -3.85 -21.66 -3.18
N GLU A 51 -4.39 -20.46 -3.08
CA GLU A 51 -3.79 -19.23 -3.57
C GLU A 51 -2.98 -18.60 -2.42
N ILE A 52 -1.75 -18.23 -2.71
CA ILE A 52 -0.81 -17.71 -1.72
C ILE A 52 -0.36 -16.34 -2.16
N GLU A 53 -0.59 -15.35 -1.31
CA GLU A 53 -0.09 -14.00 -1.42
C GLU A 53 1.15 -13.84 -0.52
N PRO A 54 2.36 -13.75 -1.07
CA PRO A 54 3.58 -13.76 -0.25
C PRO A 54 3.97 -12.38 0.29
N SER A 55 3.35 -11.30 -0.15
CA SER A 55 3.86 -9.95 0.05
C SER A 55 2.85 -9.02 0.72
N LEU A 56 1.75 -8.73 0.07
CA LEU A 56 0.79 -7.73 0.51
C LEU A 56 -0.54 -8.39 0.87
N HIS A 57 -0.88 -8.38 2.16
CA HIS A 57 -2.22 -8.81 2.59
C HIS A 57 -3.22 -7.66 2.49
N GLU A 58 -2.72 -6.43 2.61
CA GLU A 58 -3.52 -5.20 2.57
C GLU A 58 -2.80 -4.14 1.76
N LEU A 59 -3.56 -3.35 0.99
CA LEU A 59 -3.02 -2.30 0.16
C LEU A 59 -3.39 -0.93 0.73
N CYS A 60 -2.38 -0.16 1.13
CA CYS A 60 -2.54 1.24 1.52
C CYS A 60 -2.60 2.18 0.31
N GLY A 61 -3.12 3.39 0.51
CA GLY A 61 -3.10 4.43 -0.52
C GLY A 61 -4.24 4.35 -1.52
N ILE A 62 -5.30 3.62 -1.21
CA ILE A 62 -6.54 3.61 -2.01
C ILE A 62 -7.38 4.83 -1.68
N GLY A 63 -7.56 5.15 -0.39
CA GLY A 63 -8.43 6.22 0.09
C GLY A 63 -9.91 5.86 0.02
N GLU A 64 -10.74 6.82 0.35
CA GLU A 64 -12.19 6.74 0.24
C GLU A 64 -12.65 7.33 -1.11
N ASP A 65 -13.92 7.14 -1.46
CA ASP A 65 -14.46 7.64 -2.74
C ASP A 65 -14.36 9.18 -2.87
N SER A 66 -14.47 9.89 -1.76
CA SER A 66 -14.33 11.36 -1.70
C SER A 66 -12.89 11.85 -1.68
N ILE A 67 -11.94 11.03 -1.20
CA ILE A 67 -10.52 11.38 -1.07
C ILE A 67 -9.69 10.22 -1.59
N LYS A 68 -9.37 10.27 -2.87
CA LYS A 68 -8.60 9.22 -3.55
C LYS A 68 -7.15 9.20 -3.07
N GLY A 69 -6.67 8.03 -2.70
CA GLY A 69 -5.26 7.80 -2.38
C GLY A 69 -4.40 7.68 -3.63
N SER A 70 -3.09 7.79 -3.45
CA SER A 70 -2.12 7.78 -4.55
C SER A 70 -2.17 6.54 -5.43
N VAL A 71 -2.42 5.36 -4.86
CA VAL A 71 -2.53 4.12 -5.62
C VAL A 71 -3.77 4.12 -6.50
N LYS A 72 -4.93 4.55 -5.97
CA LYS A 72 -6.16 4.68 -6.75
C LYS A 72 -5.98 5.65 -7.92
N LEU A 73 -5.32 6.78 -7.69
CA LEU A 73 -5.02 7.74 -8.76
C LEU A 73 -4.14 7.15 -9.87
N ILE A 74 -3.13 6.34 -9.52
CA ILE A 74 -2.29 5.65 -10.52
C ILE A 74 -3.12 4.67 -11.35
N PHE A 75 -3.97 3.87 -10.73
CA PHE A 75 -4.83 2.93 -11.44
C PHE A 75 -5.78 3.64 -12.40
N GLU A 76 -6.41 4.73 -11.97
CA GLU A 76 -7.29 5.54 -12.83
C GLU A 76 -6.54 6.21 -13.97
N ASP A 77 -5.33 6.73 -13.72
CA ASP A 77 -4.48 7.37 -14.72
C ASP A 77 -4.08 6.43 -15.86
N PHE A 78 -3.93 5.14 -15.54
CA PHE A 78 -3.68 4.10 -16.54
C PHE A 78 -4.94 3.39 -17.04
N GLY A 79 -6.13 3.81 -16.63
CA GLY A 79 -7.40 3.20 -17.01
C GLY A 79 -7.56 1.76 -16.50
N ILE A 80 -6.94 1.43 -15.38
CA ILE A 80 -7.03 0.11 -14.76
C ILE A 80 -8.24 0.10 -13.83
N ASP A 81 -9.24 -0.71 -14.18
CA ASP A 81 -10.40 -0.98 -13.34
C ASP A 81 -10.08 -2.15 -12.40
N CYS A 82 -9.96 -1.85 -11.11
CA CYS A 82 -9.69 -2.84 -10.09
C CYS A 82 -10.62 -2.58 -8.89
N PRO A 83 -11.47 -3.54 -8.52
CA PRO A 83 -12.33 -3.39 -7.36
C PRO A 83 -11.48 -3.48 -6.07
N PHE A 84 -11.58 -2.44 -5.25
CA PHE A 84 -10.96 -2.42 -3.93
C PHE A 84 -12.03 -2.61 -2.85
N VAL A 85 -11.79 -3.55 -1.95
CA VAL A 85 -12.69 -3.84 -0.83
C VAL A 85 -12.10 -3.21 0.44
N PRO A 86 -12.83 -2.28 1.10
CA PRO A 86 -12.34 -1.68 2.33
C PRO A 86 -12.30 -2.72 3.46
N ILE A 87 -11.19 -2.71 4.20
CA ILE A 87 -11.00 -3.56 5.37
C ILE A 87 -11.54 -2.82 6.59
N LYS A 88 -12.40 -3.48 7.36
CA LYS A 88 -13.04 -2.88 8.55
C LYS A 88 -12.13 -2.87 9.76
N ASP A 89 -11.28 -3.90 9.88
CA ASP A 89 -10.41 -4.10 11.03
C ASP A 89 -8.97 -3.84 10.63
N CYS A 90 -8.25 -3.05 11.44
CA CYS A 90 -6.84 -2.75 11.22
C CYS A 90 -6.00 -4.01 11.43
N PHE A 91 -6.21 -4.69 12.55
CA PHE A 91 -5.62 -6.01 12.82
C PHE A 91 -6.31 -6.69 14.02
N ARG A 92 -6.10 -8.00 14.12
CA ARG A 92 -6.51 -8.82 15.26
C ARG A 92 -5.26 -9.44 15.90
N ALA A 93 -5.11 -9.25 17.20
CA ALA A 93 -4.04 -9.83 18.00
C ALA A 93 -4.60 -10.90 18.94
N ILE A 94 -4.05 -12.09 18.88
CA ILE A 94 -4.40 -13.22 19.74
C ILE A 94 -3.15 -13.66 20.48
N GLY A 95 -3.23 -13.79 21.81
CA GLY A 95 -2.09 -14.20 22.62
C GLY A 95 -2.45 -14.31 24.09
N SER A 96 -1.42 -14.18 24.94
CA SER A 96 -1.59 -14.15 26.39
C SER A 96 -0.72 -13.04 27.00
N PHE A 97 -1.25 -12.37 28.00
CA PHE A 97 -0.47 -11.45 28.82
C PHE A 97 0.60 -12.18 29.62
N SER A 98 1.49 -11.44 30.26
CA SER A 98 2.60 -11.99 31.06
C SER A 98 2.14 -12.83 32.26
N ASP A 99 0.91 -12.60 32.73
CA ASP A 99 0.26 -13.36 33.80
C ASP A 99 -0.45 -14.64 33.31
N GLY A 100 -0.40 -14.93 32.00
CA GLY A 100 -1.05 -16.06 31.35
C GLY A 100 -2.50 -15.81 30.93
N THR A 101 -3.08 -14.65 31.23
CA THR A 101 -4.45 -14.31 30.81
C THR A 101 -4.54 -14.22 29.29
N PRO A 102 -5.42 -14.98 28.62
CA PRO A 102 -5.57 -14.92 27.17
C PRO A 102 -6.20 -13.61 26.73
N TYR A 103 -5.79 -13.13 25.55
CA TYR A 103 -6.46 -12.01 24.89
C TYR A 103 -6.77 -12.33 23.43
N ASP A 104 -7.84 -11.73 22.94
CA ASP A 104 -8.27 -11.73 21.54
C ASP A 104 -8.81 -10.33 21.24
N ILE A 105 -7.97 -9.50 20.64
CA ILE A 105 -8.20 -8.07 20.48
C ILE A 105 -8.29 -7.76 18.99
N THR A 106 -9.41 -7.21 18.55
CA THR A 106 -9.59 -6.69 17.20
C THR A 106 -9.62 -5.15 17.26
N LEU A 107 -8.71 -4.51 16.54
CA LEU A 107 -8.64 -3.06 16.42
C LEU A 107 -9.24 -2.62 15.09
N PRO A 108 -10.27 -1.75 15.12
CA PRO A 108 -10.95 -1.29 13.92
C PRO A 108 -10.12 -0.29 13.14
N ASN A 109 -10.40 -0.14 11.85
CA ASN A 109 -9.94 0.98 11.05
C ASN A 109 -10.67 2.28 11.46
N GLY A 110 -9.95 3.40 11.32
CA GLY A 110 -10.45 4.73 11.67
C GLY A 110 -9.94 5.20 13.03
N LYS A 111 -9.46 6.45 13.05
CA LYS A 111 -8.78 7.05 14.20
C LYS A 111 -9.59 6.95 15.48
N ASP A 112 -10.83 7.44 15.45
CA ASP A 112 -11.64 7.55 16.67
C ASP A 112 -12.06 6.17 17.19
N ALA A 113 -12.50 5.27 16.30
CA ALA A 113 -12.84 3.90 16.65
C ALA A 113 -11.62 3.13 17.19
N PHE A 114 -10.43 3.36 16.63
CA PHE A 114 -9.19 2.77 17.13
C PHE A 114 -8.86 3.27 18.54
N ILE A 115 -8.98 4.59 18.79
CA ILE A 115 -8.71 5.20 20.09
C ILE A 115 -9.72 4.68 21.14
N ASP A 116 -10.99 4.61 20.79
CA ASP A 116 -12.03 4.08 21.69
C ASP A 116 -11.76 2.63 22.06
N LYS A 117 -11.38 1.82 21.09
CA LYS A 117 -11.07 0.41 21.32
C LYS A 117 -9.79 0.21 22.12
N MET A 118 -8.77 1.05 21.90
CA MET A 118 -7.55 1.04 22.71
C MET A 118 -7.82 1.42 24.15
N GLU A 119 -8.68 2.41 24.41
CA GLU A 119 -9.07 2.80 25.77
C GLU A 119 -9.82 1.68 26.51
N GLU A 120 -10.63 0.88 25.78
CA GLU A 120 -11.32 -0.29 26.33
C GLU A 120 -10.34 -1.35 26.86
N TYR A 121 -9.29 -1.63 26.09
CA TYR A 121 -8.29 -2.65 26.45
C TYR A 121 -7.16 -2.13 27.35
N VAL A 122 -6.82 -0.86 27.23
CA VAL A 122 -5.75 -0.20 28.00
C VAL A 122 -6.32 1.09 28.58
N PRO A 123 -6.97 1.02 29.75
CA PRO A 123 -7.52 2.21 30.42
C PRO A 123 -6.50 3.33 30.59
N PHE A 124 -6.94 4.56 30.40
CA PHE A 124 -6.13 5.79 30.45
C PHE A 124 -5.13 5.96 29.27
N SER A 125 -5.35 5.22 28.20
CA SER A 125 -4.52 5.35 26.98
C SER A 125 -4.97 6.46 26.04
N ARG A 126 -6.22 6.93 26.13
CA ARG A 126 -6.87 7.86 25.20
C ARG A 126 -6.00 9.08 24.85
N ASP A 127 -5.56 9.81 25.85
CA ASP A 127 -4.78 11.05 25.62
C ASP A 127 -3.46 10.77 24.91
N LYS A 128 -2.81 9.65 25.23
CA LYS A 128 -1.57 9.23 24.58
C LYS A 128 -1.80 8.81 23.14
N MET A 129 -2.94 8.14 22.86
CA MET A 129 -3.32 7.78 21.50
C MET A 129 -3.65 9.03 20.66
N ILE A 130 -4.39 9.98 21.22
CA ILE A 130 -4.66 11.27 20.56
C ILE A 130 -3.34 11.99 20.22
N LEU A 131 -2.40 12.05 21.16
CA LEU A 131 -1.09 12.64 20.92
C LEU A 131 -0.33 11.89 19.81
N LEU A 132 -0.30 10.57 19.85
CA LEU A 132 0.35 9.75 18.82
C LEU A 132 -0.21 10.06 17.43
N PHE A 133 -1.54 10.06 17.27
CA PHE A 133 -2.17 10.36 15.99
C PHE A 133 -1.92 11.81 15.54
N SER A 134 -1.83 12.78 16.46
CA SER A 134 -1.48 14.15 16.10
C SER A 134 -0.06 14.25 15.55
N ILE A 135 0.90 13.60 16.19
CA ILE A 135 2.30 13.53 15.71
C ILE A 135 2.37 12.86 14.32
N MET A 136 1.64 11.76 14.13
CA MET A 136 1.58 11.08 12.83
C MET A 136 1.03 11.98 11.73
N GLU A 137 -0.01 12.77 12.02
CA GLU A 137 -0.57 13.72 11.05
C GLU A 137 0.41 14.88 10.76
N GLU A 138 1.11 15.40 11.76
CA GLU A 138 2.16 16.43 11.55
C GLU A 138 3.28 15.89 10.63
N ILE A 139 3.76 14.67 10.88
CA ILE A 139 4.76 14.02 10.02
C ILE A 139 4.25 13.88 8.60
N LYS A 140 3.01 13.41 8.43
CA LYS A 140 2.37 13.26 7.12
C LYS A 140 2.30 14.59 6.37
N GLN A 141 1.87 15.67 7.04
CA GLN A 141 1.82 17.01 6.45
C GLN A 141 3.22 17.52 6.08
N GLY A 142 4.22 17.26 6.92
CA GLY A 142 5.61 17.56 6.62
C GLY A 142 6.12 16.84 5.37
N LEU A 143 5.83 15.57 5.22
CA LEU A 143 6.19 14.78 4.03
C LEU A 143 5.49 15.29 2.76
N ILE A 144 4.21 15.65 2.85
CA ILE A 144 3.46 16.25 1.74
C ILE A 144 4.08 17.59 1.34
N TYR A 145 4.43 18.43 2.32
CA TYR A 145 5.09 19.70 2.07
C TYR A 145 6.42 19.51 1.32
N ILE A 146 7.27 18.60 1.82
CA ILE A 146 8.54 18.29 1.18
C ILE A 146 8.35 17.80 -0.25
N SER A 147 7.39 16.88 -0.48
CA SER A 147 7.13 16.33 -1.82
C SER A 147 6.70 17.39 -2.82
N LYS A 148 5.88 18.37 -2.39
CA LYS A 148 5.41 19.46 -3.24
C LYS A 148 6.47 20.53 -3.53
N ASN A 149 7.40 20.74 -2.58
CA ASN A 149 8.39 21.81 -2.64
C ASN A 149 9.79 21.33 -3.00
N LYS A 150 9.99 20.03 -3.18
CA LYS A 150 11.28 19.49 -3.58
C LYS A 150 11.55 19.84 -5.05
N LYS A 151 12.40 20.82 -5.30
CA LYS A 151 13.04 20.98 -6.61
C LYS A 151 14.00 19.79 -6.75
N TYR A 152 13.66 18.82 -7.59
CA TYR A 152 14.61 17.80 -8.00
C TYR A 152 15.72 18.50 -8.78
N SER A 153 16.90 18.65 -8.19
CA SER A 153 18.09 18.91 -8.98
C SER A 153 18.37 17.60 -9.73
N VAL A 154 18.10 17.60 -11.01
CA VAL A 154 18.61 16.56 -11.89
C VAL A 154 20.12 16.74 -11.86
N PHE A 155 20.84 15.79 -11.26
CA PHE A 155 22.29 15.73 -11.40
C PHE A 155 22.58 15.51 -12.89
N HIS A 156 23.21 16.50 -13.50
CA HIS A 156 23.80 16.39 -14.82
C HIS A 156 25.05 15.54 -14.76
#